data_e64757588945db4efe27adc67c1694bd
#
_entry.id   e64757588945db4efe27adc67c1694bd
#
_cell.length_a   1.000
_cell.length_b   1.000
_cell.length_c   1.000
_cell.angle_alpha   90.00
_cell.angle_beta   90.00
_cell.angle_gamma   90.00
#
_symmetry.space_group_name_H-M   'P 1'
#
loop_
_entity.id
_entity.type
_entity.pdbx_description
1 polymer ?
#
loop_
_entity_poly.entity_id
_entity_poly.type
_entity_poly.pdbx_seq_one_letter_code
_entity_poly.pdbx_strand_id
1 'polypeptide(L)'
;MNSSAIFLRRDVVNVQPWTETCGQIRPLLEEKDGAAAEVHHLHITDAKLHYHQRTDEIYYVLDGQGQMRLDDKEIELHKGVVVYVPRGMKHKAWGNLTVLVVCVPRGVLSDVHELE
;
A
#
# COMPACT_ATOMS: atom_id res chain seq x y z
N MET A 1 32.36 -9.56 -15.98
CA MET A 1 31.32 -9.29 -14.96
C MET A 1 30.04 -9.93 -15.37
N ASN A 2 29.45 -10.57 -14.46
CA ASN A 2 28.15 -11.13 -14.71
C ASN A 2 27.08 -10.06 -14.50
N SER A 3 26.42 -9.71 -15.55
CA SER A 3 25.37 -8.68 -15.51
C SER A 3 23.99 -9.29 -15.58
N SER A 4 23.84 -10.52 -15.12
CA SER A 4 22.52 -11.12 -15.17
C SER A 4 21.56 -10.28 -14.33
N ALA A 5 20.70 -9.54 -15.00
CA ALA A 5 19.59 -8.88 -14.38
C ALA A 5 18.58 -9.94 -14.00
N ILE A 6 18.18 -9.95 -12.73
CA ILE A 6 17.13 -10.84 -12.24
C ILE A 6 15.85 -10.04 -12.23
N PHE A 7 14.83 -10.56 -12.87
CA PHE A 7 13.51 -9.97 -12.80
C PHE A 7 12.56 -10.89 -12.04
N LEU A 8 11.49 -10.33 -11.51
CA LEU A 8 10.43 -11.06 -10.84
C LEU A 8 9.11 -10.85 -11.57
N ARG A 9 8.35 -11.92 -11.67
CA ARG A 9 6.98 -11.88 -12.17
C ARG A 9 6.10 -12.61 -11.15
N ARG A 10 5.09 -11.90 -10.64
CA ARG A 10 4.05 -12.53 -9.79
C ARG A 10 2.69 -12.19 -10.33
N ASP A 11 1.81 -13.15 -10.19
CA ASP A 11 0.41 -12.97 -10.54
C ASP A 11 -0.37 -12.89 -9.22
N VAL A 12 -1.17 -11.86 -9.04
CA VAL A 12 -1.93 -11.62 -7.81
C VAL A 12 -2.82 -12.81 -7.44
N VAL A 13 -3.30 -13.54 -8.43
CA VAL A 13 -4.17 -14.70 -8.21
C VAL A 13 -3.46 -15.82 -7.43
N ASN A 14 -2.13 -15.87 -7.50
CA ASN A 14 -1.31 -16.89 -6.84
C ASN A 14 -0.72 -16.43 -5.50
N VAL A 15 -1.01 -15.18 -5.08
CA VAL A 15 -0.49 -14.64 -3.82
C VAL A 15 -1.55 -14.77 -2.74
N GLN A 16 -1.20 -15.48 -1.66
CA GLN A 16 -2.11 -15.65 -0.54
C GLN A 16 -2.29 -14.34 0.23
N PRO A 17 -3.54 -13.93 0.48
CA PRO A 17 -3.77 -12.74 1.27
C PRO A 17 -3.60 -12.99 2.76
N TRP A 18 -3.25 -11.96 3.50
CA TRP A 18 -3.30 -11.97 4.94
C TRP A 18 -3.80 -10.60 5.44
N THR A 19 -4.28 -10.55 6.68
CA THR A 19 -4.83 -9.31 7.26
C THR A 19 -3.71 -8.49 7.87
N GLU A 20 -3.70 -7.20 7.56
CA GLU A 20 -2.78 -6.24 8.17
C GLU A 20 -3.54 -4.94 8.49
N THR A 21 -2.83 -3.86 8.83
CA THR A 21 -3.42 -2.60 9.30
C THR A 21 -4.50 -2.04 8.38
N CYS A 22 -4.31 -2.15 7.07
CA CYS A 22 -5.21 -1.57 6.08
C CYS A 22 -6.30 -2.51 5.62
N GLY A 23 -6.15 -3.83 5.83
CA GLY A 23 -7.13 -4.82 5.38
C GLY A 23 -6.46 -6.09 4.86
N GLN A 24 -6.96 -6.61 3.76
CA GLN A 24 -6.42 -7.84 3.14
C GLN A 24 -5.31 -7.47 2.17
N ILE A 25 -4.09 -7.91 2.46
CA ILE A 25 -2.92 -7.60 1.65
C ILE A 25 -2.45 -8.83 0.87
N ARG A 26 -2.12 -8.63 -0.39
CA ARG A 26 -1.39 -9.58 -1.23
C ARG A 26 -0.11 -8.91 -1.68
N PRO A 27 1.05 -9.23 -1.04
CA PRO A 27 2.32 -8.61 -1.43
C PRO A 27 2.76 -9.08 -2.81
N LEU A 28 2.95 -8.16 -3.74
CA LEU A 28 3.42 -8.48 -5.09
C LEU A 28 4.93 -8.32 -5.20
N LEU A 29 5.48 -7.28 -4.58
CA LEU A 29 6.92 -7.12 -4.36
C LEU A 29 7.12 -6.82 -2.89
N GLU A 30 7.92 -7.65 -2.23
CA GLU A 30 8.18 -7.56 -0.80
C GLU A 30 9.58 -7.04 -0.52
N GLU A 31 9.83 -6.65 0.71
CA GLU A 31 11.15 -6.18 1.12
C GLU A 31 12.25 -7.21 0.81
N LYS A 32 11.98 -8.48 1.07
CA LYS A 32 12.97 -9.56 0.84
C LYS A 32 13.35 -9.74 -0.61
N ASP A 33 12.55 -9.23 -1.53
CA ASP A 33 12.86 -9.33 -2.97
C ASP A 33 13.99 -8.38 -3.38
N GLY A 34 14.29 -7.38 -2.56
CA GLY A 34 15.40 -6.47 -2.80
C GLY A 34 15.14 -5.42 -3.86
N ALA A 35 13.91 -5.25 -4.32
CA ALA A 35 13.57 -4.17 -5.25
C ALA A 35 13.63 -2.81 -4.56
N ALA A 36 13.70 -1.74 -5.35
CA ALA A 36 13.75 -0.38 -4.79
C ALA A 36 12.46 0.00 -4.05
N ALA A 37 11.36 -0.63 -4.41
CA ALA A 37 10.04 -0.35 -3.84
C ALA A 37 9.34 -1.66 -3.49
N GLU A 38 8.32 -1.58 -2.65
CA GLU A 38 7.35 -2.65 -2.47
C GLU A 38 6.09 -2.33 -3.24
N VAL A 39 5.40 -3.35 -3.68
CA VAL A 39 4.11 -3.21 -4.38
C VAL A 39 3.14 -4.19 -3.73
N HIS A 40 2.03 -3.68 -3.24
CA HIS A 40 1.03 -4.47 -2.54
C HIS A 40 -0.35 -4.27 -3.15
N HIS A 41 -1.09 -5.36 -3.26
CA HIS A 41 -2.48 -5.35 -3.67
C HIS A 41 -3.32 -5.44 -2.40
N LEU A 42 -4.13 -4.43 -2.14
CA LEU A 42 -4.90 -4.32 -0.91
C LEU A 42 -6.39 -4.26 -1.19
N HIS A 43 -7.16 -4.99 -0.38
CA HIS A 43 -8.59 -4.78 -0.27
C HIS A 43 -8.87 -4.12 1.07
N ILE A 44 -9.42 -2.90 1.02
CA ILE A 44 -9.63 -2.07 2.20
C ILE A 44 -11.12 -1.90 2.46
N THR A 45 -11.54 -2.16 3.70
CA THR A 45 -12.88 -1.84 4.16
C THR A 45 -12.84 -0.81 5.29
N ASP A 46 -11.95 -0.97 6.24
CA ASP A 46 -11.83 -0.07 7.38
C ASP A 46 -10.42 -0.14 7.94
N ALA A 47 -9.53 0.65 7.38
CA ALA A 47 -8.14 0.70 7.83
C ALA A 47 -8.03 1.47 9.14
N LYS A 48 -7.00 1.11 9.93
CA LYS A 48 -6.66 1.86 11.14
C LYS A 48 -5.84 3.09 10.77
N LEU A 49 -6.06 4.16 11.52
CA LEU A 49 -5.24 5.37 11.38
C LEU A 49 -3.80 5.04 11.72
N HIS A 50 -2.87 5.38 10.82
CA HIS A 50 -1.46 5.07 10.98
C HIS A 50 -0.59 6.00 10.14
N TYR A 51 0.73 5.89 10.31
CA TYR A 51 1.70 6.59 9.47
C TYR A 51 2.96 5.74 9.32
N HIS A 52 3.81 6.15 8.38
CA HIS A 52 5.12 5.55 8.13
C HIS A 52 6.17 6.65 8.24
N GLN A 53 7.27 6.38 8.94
CA GLN A 53 8.33 7.37 9.13
C GLN A 53 9.34 7.42 8.00
N ARG A 54 9.58 6.28 7.35
CA ARG A 54 10.67 6.15 6.39
C ARG A 54 10.19 5.91 4.97
N THR A 55 8.89 5.71 4.78
CA THR A 55 8.33 5.25 3.51
C THR A 55 7.27 6.21 3.01
N ASP A 56 7.40 6.59 1.75
CA ASP A 56 6.32 7.27 1.02
C ASP A 56 5.45 6.20 0.38
N GLU A 57 4.16 6.50 0.24
CA GLU A 57 3.22 5.57 -0.40
C GLU A 57 2.48 6.23 -1.55
N ILE A 58 2.25 5.45 -2.58
CA ILE A 58 1.40 5.85 -3.70
C ILE A 58 0.26 4.85 -3.77
N TYR A 59 -0.97 5.33 -3.60
CA TYR A 59 -2.18 4.52 -3.73
C TYR A 59 -2.77 4.73 -5.12
N TYR A 60 -3.13 3.65 -5.77
CA TYR A 60 -3.90 3.73 -7.01
C TYR A 60 -5.13 2.85 -6.89
N VAL A 61 -6.32 3.44 -7.04
CA VAL A 61 -7.58 2.70 -6.88
C VAL A 61 -7.86 1.90 -8.14
N LEU A 62 -7.85 0.58 -8.00
CA LEU A 62 -8.13 -0.35 -9.08
C LEU A 62 -9.63 -0.57 -9.25
N ASP A 63 -10.38 -0.55 -8.16
CA ASP A 63 -11.82 -0.81 -8.17
C ASP A 63 -12.44 -0.33 -6.86
N GLY A 64 -13.75 -0.10 -6.89
CA GLY A 64 -14.52 0.24 -5.71
C GLY A 64 -14.61 1.73 -5.43
N GLN A 65 -15.12 2.04 -4.25
CA GLN A 65 -15.37 3.40 -3.78
C GLN A 65 -15.11 3.50 -2.30
N GLY A 66 -14.69 4.67 -1.84
CA GLY A 66 -14.49 4.93 -0.43
C GLY A 66 -13.99 6.33 -0.17
N GLN A 67 -13.45 6.49 1.02
CA GLN A 67 -12.92 7.74 1.52
C GLN A 67 -11.52 7.52 2.04
N MET A 68 -10.71 8.57 2.05
CA MET A 68 -9.40 8.55 2.68
C MET A 68 -9.21 9.80 3.50
N ARG A 69 -8.74 9.62 4.73
CA ARG A 69 -8.32 10.71 5.60
C ARG A 69 -6.81 10.87 5.50
N LEU A 70 -6.36 12.09 5.28
CA LEU A 70 -4.95 12.49 5.21
C LEU A 70 -4.75 13.63 6.18
N ASP A 71 -4.12 13.37 7.31
CA ASP A 71 -4.07 14.24 8.49
C ASP A 71 -5.50 14.61 8.92
N ASP A 72 -5.95 15.85 8.71
CA ASP A 72 -7.29 16.34 9.09
C ASP A 72 -8.23 16.49 7.89
N LYS A 73 -7.79 16.08 6.69
CA LYS A 73 -8.58 16.23 5.46
C LYS A 73 -9.13 14.88 5.02
N GLU A 74 -10.31 14.93 4.42
CA GLU A 74 -10.93 13.74 3.83
C GLU A 74 -11.13 13.96 2.34
N ILE A 75 -10.86 12.92 1.55
CA ILE A 75 -11.04 12.92 0.11
C ILE A 75 -11.82 11.68 -0.30
N GLU A 76 -12.51 11.77 -1.44
CA GLU A 76 -13.20 10.64 -2.03
C GLU A 76 -12.25 9.84 -2.90
N LEU A 77 -12.43 8.52 -2.87
CA LEU A 77 -11.68 7.58 -3.70
C LEU A 77 -12.65 6.79 -4.57
N HIS A 78 -12.28 6.65 -5.84
CA HIS A 78 -12.96 5.77 -6.78
C HIS A 78 -11.94 5.26 -7.81
N LYS A 79 -12.36 4.33 -8.62
CA LYS A 79 -11.50 3.71 -9.64
C LYS A 79 -10.77 4.78 -10.46
N GLY A 80 -9.46 4.65 -10.56
CA GLY A 80 -8.60 5.53 -11.35
C GLY A 80 -7.96 6.67 -10.58
N VAL A 81 -8.31 6.85 -9.29
CA VAL A 81 -7.72 7.91 -8.47
C VAL A 81 -6.34 7.47 -7.96
N VAL A 82 -5.36 8.35 -8.06
CA VAL A 82 -4.05 8.17 -7.43
C VAL A 82 -3.90 9.15 -6.27
N VAL A 83 -3.33 8.65 -5.16
CA VAL A 83 -3.04 9.49 -3.99
C VAL A 83 -1.60 9.28 -3.59
N TYR A 84 -0.86 10.35 -3.42
CA TYR A 84 0.49 10.32 -2.87
C TYR A 84 0.42 10.62 -1.37
N VAL A 85 0.95 9.73 -0.56
CA VAL A 85 1.00 9.88 0.90
C VAL A 85 2.47 9.99 1.30
N PRO A 86 2.96 11.21 1.60
CA PRO A 86 4.35 11.36 2.02
C PRO A 86 4.59 10.73 3.39
N ARG A 87 5.82 10.34 3.64
CA ARG A 87 6.22 9.82 4.95
C ARG A 87 5.83 10.79 6.07
N GLY A 88 5.43 10.25 7.20
CA GLY A 88 4.99 11.03 8.35
C GLY A 88 3.53 11.44 8.34
N MET A 89 2.85 11.36 7.21
CA MET A 89 1.45 11.77 7.13
C MET A 89 0.53 10.69 7.69
N LYS A 90 -0.31 11.06 8.65
CA LYS A 90 -1.30 10.18 9.25
C LYS A 90 -2.42 9.94 8.25
N HIS A 91 -2.79 8.70 8.06
CA HIS A 91 -3.80 8.37 7.06
C HIS A 91 -4.55 7.09 7.38
N LYS A 92 -5.74 6.98 6.81
CA LYS A 92 -6.53 5.76 6.75
C LYS A 92 -7.54 5.87 5.61
N ALA A 93 -7.98 4.72 5.12
CA ALA A 93 -9.01 4.65 4.10
C ALA A 93 -10.10 3.67 4.54
N TRP A 94 -11.32 3.89 4.08
CA TRP A 94 -12.45 3.02 4.38
C TRP A 94 -13.44 3.03 3.22
N GLY A 95 -14.33 2.03 3.23
CA GLY A 95 -15.33 1.84 2.20
C GLY A 95 -15.27 0.43 1.64
N ASN A 96 -15.16 0.31 0.35
CA ASN A 96 -14.96 -0.95 -0.36
C ASN A 96 -14.02 -0.68 -1.52
N LEU A 97 -12.72 -0.82 -1.25
CA LEU A 97 -11.66 -0.39 -2.16
C LEU A 97 -10.70 -1.54 -2.47
N THR A 98 -10.37 -1.69 -3.73
CA THR A 98 -9.23 -2.49 -4.16
C THR A 98 -8.19 -1.52 -4.70
N VAL A 99 -7.00 -1.53 -4.09
CA VAL A 99 -5.96 -0.56 -4.43
C VAL A 99 -4.62 -1.26 -4.65
N LEU A 100 -3.80 -0.63 -5.47
CA LEU A 100 -2.39 -0.95 -5.56
C LEU A 100 -1.64 0.10 -4.75
N VAL A 101 -0.75 -0.34 -3.85
CA VAL A 101 0.07 0.57 -3.06
C VAL A 101 1.53 0.33 -3.41
N VAL A 102 2.21 1.39 -3.82
CA VAL A 102 3.65 1.38 -4.07
C VAL A 102 4.32 2.10 -2.91
N CYS A 103 5.27 1.43 -2.27
CA CYS A 103 5.94 1.92 -1.06
C CYS A 103 7.41 2.14 -1.36
N VAL A 104 7.90 3.35 -1.15
CA VAL A 104 9.27 3.74 -1.51
C VAL A 104 9.90 4.49 -0.32
N PRO A 105 11.08 4.07 0.13
CA PRO A 105 11.77 2.82 -0.16
C PRO A 105 11.07 1.60 0.42
N ARG A 106 11.61 0.42 0.13
CA ARG A 106 11.09 -0.81 0.74
C ARG A 106 11.25 -0.81 2.25
N GLY A 107 10.51 -1.69 2.94
CA GLY A 107 10.54 -1.80 4.40
C GLY A 107 9.29 -1.25 5.08
N VAL A 108 8.20 -1.11 4.36
CA VAL A 108 6.98 -0.49 4.88
C VAL A 108 6.34 -1.28 6.02
N LEU A 109 6.38 -2.62 5.97
CA LEU A 109 5.67 -3.43 6.96
C LEU A 109 6.33 -3.37 8.35
N SER A 110 7.63 -3.05 8.42
CA SER A 110 8.32 -2.82 9.69
C SER A 110 8.26 -1.36 10.15
N ASP A 111 7.53 -0.51 9.44
CA ASP A 111 7.46 0.93 9.64
C ASP A 111 6.01 1.40 9.76
N VAL A 112 5.16 0.57 10.36
CA VAL A 112 3.75 0.91 10.56
C VAL A 112 3.57 1.37 12.00
N HIS A 113 3.07 2.60 12.16
CA HIS A 113 2.81 3.20 13.48
C HIS A 113 1.30 3.44 13.61
N GLU A 114 0.61 2.53 14.26
CA GLU A 114 -0.84 2.61 14.43
C GLU A 114 -1.19 3.61 15.53
N LEU A 115 -2.23 4.39 15.30
CA LEU A 115 -2.72 5.42 16.20
C LEU A 115 -4.11 5.11 16.77
N GLU A 116 -4.70 4.00 16.36
CA GLU A 116 -6.01 3.55 16.83
C GLU A 116 -5.96 2.14 17.38
#